data_35baa71a22092be2d5b6f144e2fc60fa
#
_entry.id   35baa71a22092be2d5b6f144e2fc60fa
#
_cell.length_a   1.000
_cell.length_b   1.000
_cell.length_c   1.000
_cell.angle_alpha   90.00
_cell.angle_beta   90.00
_cell.angle_gamma   90.00
#
_symmetry.space_group_name_H-M   'P 1'
#
loop_
_entity.id
_entity.type
_entity.pdbx_description
1 polymer ?
#
loop_
_entity_poly.entity_id
_entity_poly.type
_entity_poly.pdbx_seq_one_letter_code
_entity_poly.pdbx_strand_id
1 'polypeptide(L)'
;MLKIVKLKMNYQENPIGVTQVPQFGWVLESDKRSVIQASYELQIRADAELKNVLFDSGEMISDESAHVFAEGFQIKSAEKYFVRAKVTDGDGECSGWSETGYFVTALLSEEEWKAEFVSAESKENAGESKGTYVRSSFRVKGNVKAAYAFTTALGLYKFYINGKKVGTDELTPGWTSYLKHLTYQTYDITTMLKEGENGVGAMLGAGWYKGKMGFVGNRNNYGEQTAFLGQIHIAYEDGTTDTIVTDSTWKGSDAPVVFSEIYDGEIYDARLEIEGWAEAGFKAERFWDVETVAFDKKVLEAQSFSKVTEVEPVTAKRIFQTPQGDTVIDFGQNMTGWIHVKVKGKAGDKVELNCFEVLDAKGNVYLDNLRGAKETLTYICKDDQETEYHPNFTFMGFQFAKIASYPGEAKIEDFTAYAVHSDMEQTGTFTCSNQDINQLQHNILWGLKGNFVDVPTDCPQRNERLGWTGDAQIFCRTASYLMNTYHFFAKWLKDVAADQTPEGGVPHVVPDILSGKTDGDWLLEQGSHSAAAWADVAVINPWTMYLTYGDKKILEDQYSSMKAWIGFMEEHAKDYIWNYKLQFG
;
A
#
# COMPACT_ATOMS: atom_id res chain seq x y z
N MET A 1 -6.31 34.77 -17.19
CA MET A 1 -6.75 34.72 -15.77
C MET A 1 -5.86 33.78 -15.03
N LEU A 2 -5.22 34.24 -13.95
CA LEU A 2 -4.40 33.41 -13.05
C LEU A 2 -5.30 32.62 -12.11
N LYS A 3 -5.02 31.32 -11.87
CA LYS A 3 -5.74 30.50 -10.91
C LYS A 3 -4.83 29.40 -10.31
N ILE A 4 -5.13 28.98 -9.08
CA ILE A 4 -4.59 27.77 -8.46
C ILE A 4 -5.49 26.61 -8.89
N VAL A 5 -4.92 25.59 -9.56
CA VAL A 5 -5.65 24.43 -10.07
C VAL A 5 -5.47 23.18 -9.20
N LYS A 6 -4.38 23.11 -8.42
CA LYS A 6 -4.15 22.10 -7.40
C LYS A 6 -3.53 22.74 -6.17
N LEU A 7 -4.03 22.36 -4.99
CA LEU A 7 -3.43 22.68 -3.68
C LEU A 7 -2.94 21.37 -3.08
N LYS A 8 -1.64 21.29 -2.83
CA LYS A 8 -0.99 20.08 -2.32
C LYS A 8 -0.45 20.29 -0.90
N MET A 9 -0.52 19.25 -0.10
CA MET A 9 0.02 19.15 1.25
C MET A 9 0.89 17.89 1.28
N ASN A 10 2.19 18.02 1.56
CA ASN A 10 3.15 16.94 1.40
C ASN A 10 3.03 16.25 0.02
N TYR A 11 2.97 17.01 -1.07
CA TYR A 11 2.83 16.53 -2.46
C TYR A 11 1.52 15.80 -2.80
N GLN A 12 0.53 15.74 -1.90
CA GLN A 12 -0.76 15.09 -2.08
C GLN A 12 -1.92 16.10 -1.98
N GLU A 13 -3.04 15.78 -2.59
CA GLU A 13 -4.30 16.48 -2.37
C GLU A 13 -5.06 15.80 -1.21
N ASN A 14 -5.48 16.59 -0.23
CA ASN A 14 -6.28 16.13 0.92
C ASN A 14 -5.71 14.91 1.68
N PRO A 15 -4.44 14.92 2.13
CA PRO A 15 -3.84 13.78 2.80
C PRO A 15 -4.51 13.47 4.13
N ILE A 16 -4.61 12.16 4.44
CA ILE A 16 -5.09 11.62 5.71
C ILE A 16 -3.95 10.84 6.37
N GLY A 17 -3.79 10.97 7.68
CA GLY A 17 -2.70 10.33 8.42
C GLY A 17 -1.46 11.20 8.59
N VAL A 18 -1.63 12.51 8.57
CA VAL A 18 -0.52 13.47 8.69
C VAL A 18 -0.02 13.52 10.15
N THR A 19 1.30 13.42 10.35
CA THR A 19 1.93 13.44 11.69
C THR A 19 2.67 14.73 12.03
N GLN A 20 2.87 15.60 11.04
CA GLN A 20 3.53 16.90 11.20
C GLN A 20 2.74 17.93 10.42
N VAL A 21 2.92 19.21 10.70
CA VAL A 21 2.38 20.27 9.83
C VAL A 21 2.93 20.05 8.43
N PRO A 22 2.07 19.83 7.43
CA PRO A 22 2.53 19.53 6.08
C PRO A 22 3.22 20.74 5.46
N GLN A 23 4.15 20.50 4.56
CA GLN A 23 4.54 21.52 3.59
C GLN A 23 3.44 21.71 2.57
N PHE A 24 3.22 22.95 2.16
CA PHE A 24 2.19 23.33 1.20
C PHE A 24 2.81 23.66 -0.15
N GLY A 25 2.04 23.41 -1.20
CA GLY A 25 2.40 23.77 -2.54
C GLY A 25 1.16 23.85 -3.44
N TRP A 26 1.30 24.48 -4.59
CA TRP A 26 0.21 24.63 -5.53
C TRP A 26 0.68 24.66 -6.98
N VAL A 27 -0.23 24.33 -7.87
CA VAL A 27 -0.03 24.40 -9.32
C VAL A 27 -0.84 25.57 -9.86
N LEU A 28 -0.18 26.42 -10.62
CA LEU A 28 -0.77 27.62 -11.23
C LEU A 28 -1.11 27.36 -12.70
N GLU A 29 -2.23 27.88 -13.14
CA GLU A 29 -2.57 28.04 -14.55
C GLU A 29 -2.81 29.51 -14.88
N SER A 30 -2.40 29.92 -16.09
CA SER A 30 -2.70 31.25 -16.65
C SER A 30 -2.87 31.17 -18.16
N ASP A 31 -3.72 32.01 -18.70
CA ASP A 31 -3.87 32.25 -20.14
C ASP A 31 -2.74 33.14 -20.72
N LYS A 32 -1.91 33.72 -19.85
CA LYS A 32 -0.70 34.48 -20.21
C LYS A 32 0.53 33.59 -20.22
N ARG A 33 1.57 34.02 -20.92
CA ARG A 33 2.91 33.42 -20.89
C ARG A 33 3.82 34.16 -19.91
N SER A 34 4.85 33.49 -19.41
CA SER A 34 5.88 34.06 -18.53
C SER A 34 5.33 34.66 -17.24
N VAL A 35 4.24 34.10 -16.72
CA VAL A 35 3.68 34.49 -15.42
C VAL A 35 4.57 33.92 -14.33
N ILE A 36 5.01 34.80 -13.42
CA ILE A 36 5.82 34.45 -12.24
C ILE A 36 5.07 34.94 -11.01
N GLN A 37 4.91 34.08 -10.03
CA GLN A 37 4.36 34.44 -8.73
C GLN A 37 5.23 35.51 -8.06
N ALA A 38 4.61 36.53 -7.48
CA ALA A 38 5.29 37.58 -6.71
C ALA A 38 4.97 37.49 -5.20
N SER A 39 3.76 37.03 -4.87
CA SER A 39 3.35 36.84 -3.47
C SER A 39 2.31 35.75 -3.35
N TYR A 40 2.14 35.24 -2.11
CA TYR A 40 1.07 34.32 -1.76
C TYR A 40 0.46 34.66 -0.39
N GLU A 41 -0.71 34.11 -0.11
CA GLU A 41 -1.32 34.07 1.23
C GLU A 41 -1.87 32.67 1.47
N LEU A 42 -1.50 32.05 2.61
CA LEU A 42 -1.92 30.73 3.03
C LEU A 42 -2.75 30.82 4.31
N GLN A 43 -3.91 30.16 4.35
CA GLN A 43 -4.74 30.09 5.54
C GLN A 43 -5.06 28.64 5.92
N ILE A 44 -4.98 28.34 7.24
CA ILE A 44 -5.44 27.08 7.82
C ILE A 44 -6.60 27.38 8.77
N ARG A 45 -7.65 26.59 8.71
CA ARG A 45 -8.91 26.81 9.42
C ARG A 45 -9.43 25.53 10.07
N ALA A 46 -10.23 25.70 11.14
CA ALA A 46 -10.80 24.59 11.90
C ALA A 46 -12.09 24.02 11.30
N ASP A 47 -12.71 24.70 10.37
CA ASP A 47 -14.04 24.34 9.84
C ASP A 47 -14.15 24.55 8.33
N ALA A 48 -15.01 23.75 7.70
CA ALA A 48 -15.25 23.81 6.25
C ALA A 48 -15.89 25.15 5.81
N GLU A 49 -16.58 25.85 6.71
CA GLU A 49 -17.22 27.14 6.45
C GLU A 49 -16.20 28.30 6.50
N LEU A 50 -14.94 27.97 6.84
CA LEU A 50 -13.81 28.88 6.89
C LEU A 50 -13.98 30.08 7.82
N LYS A 51 -14.74 29.91 8.91
CA LYS A 51 -15.01 30.95 9.90
C LYS A 51 -13.89 31.09 10.94
N ASN A 52 -13.33 29.96 11.39
CA ASN A 52 -12.33 29.92 12.45
C ASN A 52 -10.92 29.81 11.88
N VAL A 53 -10.21 30.92 11.76
CA VAL A 53 -8.82 30.98 11.32
C VAL A 53 -7.91 30.50 12.44
N LEU A 54 -7.11 29.48 12.16
CA LEU A 54 -6.08 28.95 13.05
C LEU A 54 -4.69 29.47 12.69
N PHE A 55 -4.45 29.70 11.40
CA PHE A 55 -3.21 30.26 10.88
C PHE A 55 -3.52 31.11 9.64
N ASP A 56 -2.85 32.26 9.56
CA ASP A 56 -2.89 33.17 8.43
C ASP A 56 -1.47 33.72 8.21
N SER A 57 -0.87 33.41 7.06
CA SER A 57 0.47 33.91 6.73
C SER A 57 0.47 35.43 6.46
N GLY A 58 -0.70 36.02 6.22
CA GLY A 58 -0.75 37.32 5.54
C GLY A 58 -0.14 37.22 4.14
N GLU A 59 0.06 38.37 3.50
CA GLU A 59 0.74 38.43 2.20
C GLU A 59 2.25 38.20 2.38
N MET A 60 2.76 37.11 1.81
CA MET A 60 4.16 36.73 1.80
C MET A 60 4.77 37.01 0.43
N ILE A 61 5.77 37.88 0.36
CA ILE A 61 6.48 38.18 -0.89
C ILE A 61 7.43 37.03 -1.20
N SER A 62 7.08 36.20 -2.15
CA SER A 62 7.85 35.02 -2.57
C SER A 62 7.32 34.47 -3.90
N ASP A 63 8.22 33.96 -4.71
CA ASP A 63 7.92 33.21 -5.94
C ASP A 63 7.83 31.68 -5.70
N GLU A 64 8.03 31.22 -4.48
CA GLU A 64 7.90 29.82 -4.12
C GLU A 64 6.44 29.35 -4.17
N SER A 65 6.18 28.29 -4.93
CA SER A 65 4.89 27.61 -5.06
C SER A 65 4.92 26.16 -4.55
N ALA A 66 6.04 25.75 -3.95
CA ALA A 66 6.27 24.48 -3.28
C ALA A 66 7.10 24.75 -2.02
N HIS A 67 7.17 23.77 -1.09
CA HIS A 67 7.93 23.89 0.16
C HIS A 67 7.56 25.11 1.02
N VAL A 68 6.29 25.50 0.98
CA VAL A 68 5.76 26.56 1.84
C VAL A 68 5.40 25.99 3.20
N PHE A 69 5.82 26.63 4.28
CA PHE A 69 5.62 26.18 5.65
C PHE A 69 4.74 27.16 6.45
N ALA A 70 3.85 26.61 7.28
CA ALA A 70 3.05 27.38 8.23
C ALA A 70 3.82 27.49 9.55
N GLU A 71 4.80 28.40 9.61
CA GLU A 71 5.70 28.55 10.72
C GLU A 71 4.95 28.86 12.04
N GLY A 72 5.22 28.06 13.07
CA GLY A 72 4.61 28.23 14.39
C GLY A 72 3.20 27.63 14.54
N PHE A 73 2.57 27.15 13.46
CA PHE A 73 1.32 26.42 13.55
C PHE A 73 1.54 25.04 14.21
N GLN A 74 0.59 24.63 15.04
CA GLN A 74 0.63 23.32 15.73
C GLN A 74 -0.64 22.53 15.44
N ILE A 75 -0.47 21.22 15.21
CA ILE A 75 -1.55 20.27 14.98
C ILE A 75 -1.85 19.46 16.24
N LYS A 76 -3.06 18.88 16.29
CA LYS A 76 -3.51 17.93 17.32
C LYS A 76 -3.84 16.61 16.64
N SER A 77 -3.83 15.52 17.41
CA SER A 77 -4.21 14.19 16.94
C SER A 77 -5.69 14.12 16.57
N ALA A 78 -5.99 13.32 15.54
CA ALA A 78 -7.37 13.03 15.11
C ALA A 78 -8.19 14.29 14.76
N GLU A 79 -7.57 15.28 14.15
CA GLU A 79 -8.22 16.54 13.77
C GLU A 79 -8.17 16.75 12.25
N LYS A 80 -9.18 17.43 11.73
CA LYS A 80 -9.27 17.84 10.33
C LYS A 80 -9.07 19.35 10.22
N TYR A 81 -8.13 19.74 9.37
CA TYR A 81 -7.78 21.13 9.09
C TYR A 81 -8.09 21.45 7.65
N PHE A 82 -8.68 22.64 7.42
CA PHE A 82 -9.04 23.12 6.09
C PHE A 82 -8.04 24.18 5.64
N VAL A 83 -7.64 24.11 4.38
CA VAL A 83 -6.54 24.91 3.83
C VAL A 83 -6.99 25.59 2.55
N ARG A 84 -6.58 26.84 2.36
CA ARG A 84 -6.69 27.55 1.10
C ARG A 84 -5.50 28.48 0.88
N ALA A 85 -5.19 28.73 -0.36
CA ALA A 85 -4.14 29.67 -0.76
C ALA A 85 -4.63 30.62 -1.84
N LYS A 86 -4.02 31.79 -1.95
CA LYS A 86 -4.15 32.69 -3.10
C LYS A 86 -2.77 33.22 -3.48
N VAL A 87 -2.63 33.60 -4.73
CA VAL A 87 -1.36 33.99 -5.33
C VAL A 87 -1.57 35.29 -6.11
N THR A 88 -0.58 36.18 -6.08
CA THR A 88 -0.54 37.38 -6.93
C THR A 88 0.72 37.27 -7.80
N ASP A 89 0.59 37.58 -9.10
CA ASP A 89 1.71 37.59 -10.04
C ASP A 89 2.49 38.91 -10.04
N GLY A 90 3.60 38.96 -10.79
CA GLY A 90 4.44 40.14 -10.91
C GLY A 90 3.77 41.37 -11.56
N ASP A 91 2.66 41.17 -12.25
CA ASP A 91 1.83 42.24 -12.85
C ASP A 91 0.72 42.68 -11.90
N GLY A 92 0.57 42.08 -10.73
CA GLY A 92 -0.46 42.37 -9.73
C GLY A 92 -1.80 41.67 -9.99
N GLU A 93 -1.88 40.68 -10.89
CA GLU A 93 -3.06 39.83 -11.08
C GLU A 93 -3.18 38.80 -9.96
N CYS A 94 -4.30 38.82 -9.22
CA CYS A 94 -4.57 37.87 -8.14
C CYS A 94 -5.39 36.68 -8.63
N SER A 95 -5.01 35.46 -8.21
CA SER A 95 -5.73 34.23 -8.54
C SER A 95 -7.12 34.13 -7.89
N GLY A 96 -7.38 34.92 -6.83
CA GLY A 96 -8.41 34.59 -5.86
C GLY A 96 -8.02 33.43 -4.99
N TRP A 97 -8.88 33.08 -4.02
CA TRP A 97 -8.65 31.88 -3.19
C TRP A 97 -8.82 30.60 -4.00
N SER A 98 -7.95 29.63 -3.75
CA SER A 98 -8.08 28.26 -4.28
C SER A 98 -9.38 27.59 -3.82
N GLU A 99 -9.73 26.48 -4.43
CA GLU A 99 -10.63 25.52 -3.78
C GLU A 99 -10.05 25.13 -2.40
N THR A 100 -10.95 24.85 -1.46
CA THR A 100 -10.55 24.48 -0.10
C THR A 100 -10.08 23.02 -0.08
N GLY A 101 -8.79 22.84 0.19
CA GLY A 101 -8.24 21.52 0.54
C GLY A 101 -8.36 21.24 2.04
N TYR A 102 -7.99 20.03 2.45
CA TYR A 102 -7.91 19.66 3.86
C TYR A 102 -6.79 18.65 4.11
N PHE A 103 -6.41 18.50 5.37
CA PHE A 103 -5.65 17.33 5.83
C PHE A 103 -6.21 16.83 7.15
N VAL A 104 -6.03 15.54 7.41
CA VAL A 104 -6.42 14.88 8.66
C VAL A 104 -5.19 14.33 9.35
N THR A 105 -5.05 14.63 10.63
CA THR A 105 -3.92 14.17 11.42
C THR A 105 -4.12 12.74 11.92
N ALA A 106 -3.02 12.02 12.04
CA ALA A 106 -2.93 10.73 12.70
C ALA A 106 -2.89 10.88 14.24
N LEU A 107 -2.58 9.81 14.96
CA LEU A 107 -2.11 9.87 16.34
C LEU A 107 -0.68 10.40 16.35
N LEU A 108 -0.39 11.41 17.16
CA LEU A 108 0.89 12.13 17.14
C LEU A 108 1.88 11.58 18.16
N SER A 109 1.43 10.74 19.08
CA SER A 109 2.29 10.12 20.07
C SER A 109 1.92 8.66 20.37
N GLU A 110 2.91 7.88 20.79
CA GLU A 110 2.76 6.48 21.15
C GLU A 110 1.79 6.29 22.34
N GLU A 111 1.82 7.22 23.30
CA GLU A 111 0.99 7.16 24.51
C GLU A 111 -0.51 7.28 24.25
N GLU A 112 -0.90 7.72 23.05
CA GLU A 112 -2.29 7.80 22.63
C GLU A 112 -2.87 6.43 22.24
N TRP A 113 -2.02 5.43 21.96
CA TRP A 113 -2.46 4.08 21.67
C TRP A 113 -2.91 3.34 22.93
N LYS A 114 -4.24 3.10 23.03
CA LYS A 114 -4.86 2.31 24.09
C LYS A 114 -5.26 0.91 23.64
N ALA A 115 -5.34 0.70 22.33
CA ALA A 115 -5.69 -0.57 21.72
C ALA A 115 -4.61 -1.66 21.94
N GLU A 116 -5.02 -2.92 21.96
CA GLU A 116 -4.16 -4.11 22.00
C GLU A 116 -4.29 -4.88 20.68
N PHE A 117 -3.21 -5.51 20.23
CA PHE A 117 -3.29 -6.45 19.12
C PHE A 117 -4.11 -7.67 19.54
N VAL A 118 -5.11 -8.02 18.72
CA VAL A 118 -6.00 -9.15 18.97
C VAL A 118 -5.92 -10.16 17.84
N SER A 119 -5.84 -11.45 18.18
CA SER A 119 -5.76 -12.56 17.24
C SER A 119 -6.91 -13.55 17.45
N ALA A 120 -7.47 -14.01 16.33
CA ALA A 120 -8.39 -15.12 16.30
C ALA A 120 -7.69 -16.47 16.04
N GLU A 121 -6.40 -16.47 15.75
CA GLU A 121 -5.65 -17.72 15.55
C GLU A 121 -5.34 -18.37 16.89
N SER A 122 -5.63 -19.67 17.00
CA SER A 122 -5.11 -20.48 18.10
C SER A 122 -3.64 -20.85 17.86
N LYS A 123 -2.88 -21.11 18.93
CA LYS A 123 -1.50 -21.59 18.81
C LYS A 123 -1.40 -22.94 18.08
N GLU A 124 -2.48 -23.72 18.05
CA GLU A 124 -2.55 -25.01 17.34
C GLU A 124 -2.63 -24.82 15.82
N ASN A 125 -3.18 -23.70 15.36
CA ASN A 125 -3.29 -23.33 13.93
C ASN A 125 -2.21 -22.31 13.50
N ALA A 126 -1.28 -21.99 14.38
CA ALA A 126 -0.15 -21.14 14.06
C ALA A 126 0.67 -21.78 12.92
N GLY A 127 0.90 -21.03 11.84
CA GLY A 127 1.61 -21.53 10.66
C GLY A 127 0.73 -21.92 9.48
N GLU A 128 -0.59 -21.99 9.63
CA GLU A 128 -1.52 -22.13 8.51
C GLU A 128 -1.74 -20.76 7.82
N SER A 129 -1.96 -20.79 6.50
CA SER A 129 -2.24 -19.59 5.70
C SER A 129 -3.74 -19.32 5.54
N LYS A 130 -4.48 -19.56 6.62
CA LYS A 130 -5.92 -19.43 6.71
C LYS A 130 -6.31 -18.01 7.12
N GLY A 131 -7.38 -17.48 6.55
CA GLY A 131 -7.93 -16.21 6.97
C GLY A 131 -8.77 -16.32 8.24
N THR A 132 -8.81 -15.24 9.01
CA THR A 132 -9.63 -15.14 10.24
C THR A 132 -10.43 -13.85 10.25
N TYR A 133 -11.53 -13.86 11.02
CA TYR A 133 -12.29 -12.68 11.37
C TYR A 133 -12.03 -12.29 12.84
N VAL A 134 -11.95 -11.00 13.09
CA VAL A 134 -12.07 -10.42 14.44
C VAL A 134 -13.17 -9.37 14.44
N ARG A 135 -14.00 -9.32 15.46
CA ARG A 135 -15.13 -8.40 15.52
C ARG A 135 -15.50 -7.95 16.93
N SER A 136 -16.17 -6.80 16.99
CA SER A 136 -16.86 -6.30 18.17
C SER A 136 -18.08 -5.45 17.78
N SER A 137 -18.75 -4.87 18.75
CA SER A 137 -19.76 -3.82 18.54
C SER A 137 -19.58 -2.72 19.57
N PHE A 138 -20.02 -1.51 19.21
CA PHE A 138 -19.95 -0.35 20.09
C PHE A 138 -21.17 0.56 19.90
N ARG A 139 -21.41 1.45 20.86
CA ARG A 139 -22.57 2.34 20.83
C ARG A 139 -22.15 3.79 20.63
N VAL A 140 -22.74 4.42 19.61
CA VAL A 140 -22.65 5.88 19.36
C VAL A 140 -23.78 6.58 20.10
N LYS A 141 -23.45 7.61 20.90
CA LYS A 141 -24.39 8.23 21.87
C LYS A 141 -25.27 9.33 21.27
N GLY A 142 -24.83 9.92 20.15
CA GLY A 142 -25.50 11.08 19.55
C GLY A 142 -24.92 11.45 18.20
N ASN A 143 -25.14 12.70 17.77
CA ASN A 143 -24.67 13.19 16.49
C ASN A 143 -23.14 13.25 16.43
N VAL A 144 -22.56 12.50 15.50
CA VAL A 144 -21.12 12.45 15.27
C VAL A 144 -20.70 13.68 14.48
N LYS A 145 -19.77 14.46 15.02
CA LYS A 145 -19.10 15.56 14.34
C LYS A 145 -17.97 15.08 13.44
N ALA A 146 -17.13 14.18 13.97
CA ALA A 146 -16.05 13.55 13.24
C ALA A 146 -15.69 12.21 13.88
N ALA A 147 -15.29 11.22 13.09
CA ALA A 147 -14.80 9.95 13.57
C ALA A 147 -13.66 9.44 12.71
N TYR A 148 -12.55 9.07 13.35
CA TYR A 148 -11.36 8.55 12.69
C TYR A 148 -10.98 7.20 13.26
N ALA A 149 -10.67 6.25 12.37
CA ALA A 149 -10.14 4.95 12.73
C ALA A 149 -8.64 4.88 12.39
N PHE A 150 -7.87 4.36 13.33
CA PHE A 150 -6.44 4.09 13.22
C PHE A 150 -6.27 2.58 13.31
N THR A 151 -5.79 1.93 12.23
CA THR A 151 -5.79 0.48 12.15
C THR A 151 -4.51 -0.06 11.53
N THR A 152 -4.05 -1.22 12.01
CA THR A 152 -2.96 -1.98 11.41
C THR A 152 -3.09 -3.46 11.74
N ALA A 153 -2.22 -4.30 11.19
CA ALA A 153 -2.20 -5.72 11.49
C ALA A 153 -0.78 -6.32 11.44
N LEU A 154 -0.61 -7.40 12.16
CA LEU A 154 0.46 -8.37 11.95
C LEU A 154 -0.07 -9.37 10.91
N GLY A 155 0.24 -9.17 9.65
CA GLY A 155 -0.41 -9.81 8.51
C GLY A 155 -1.07 -8.78 7.59
N LEU A 156 -1.92 -9.23 6.67
CA LEU A 156 -2.80 -8.35 5.89
C LEU A 156 -4.17 -8.27 6.51
N TYR A 157 -4.90 -7.17 6.27
CA TYR A 157 -6.25 -7.02 6.78
C TYR A 157 -7.17 -6.24 5.83
N LYS A 158 -8.48 -6.50 5.95
CA LYS A 158 -9.57 -5.65 5.43
C LYS A 158 -10.44 -5.22 6.60
N PHE A 159 -10.65 -3.91 6.75
CA PHE A 159 -11.39 -3.32 7.87
C PHE A 159 -12.85 -3.03 7.49
N TYR A 160 -13.78 -3.25 8.42
CA TYR A 160 -15.22 -3.13 8.18
C TYR A 160 -15.93 -2.36 9.30
N ILE A 161 -16.86 -1.49 8.90
CA ILE A 161 -17.82 -0.82 9.78
C ILE A 161 -19.22 -1.08 9.24
N ASN A 162 -20.13 -1.59 10.10
CA ASN A 162 -21.53 -1.89 9.76
C ASN A 162 -21.66 -2.73 8.47
N GLY A 163 -20.82 -3.77 8.32
CA GLY A 163 -20.80 -4.68 7.20
C GLY A 163 -20.15 -4.14 5.92
N LYS A 164 -19.68 -2.90 5.90
CA LYS A 164 -19.04 -2.27 4.74
C LYS A 164 -17.53 -2.16 4.92
N LYS A 165 -16.76 -2.54 3.88
CA LYS A 165 -15.30 -2.30 3.85
C LYS A 165 -15.03 -0.81 3.98
N VAL A 166 -14.05 -0.45 4.80
CA VAL A 166 -13.57 0.91 5.00
C VAL A 166 -12.42 1.18 4.04
N GLY A 167 -12.48 2.30 3.33
CA GLY A 167 -11.45 2.68 2.36
C GLY A 167 -11.44 1.84 1.09
N THR A 168 -10.53 2.20 0.19
CA THR A 168 -10.27 1.51 -1.09
C THR A 168 -8.94 0.77 -1.08
N ASP A 169 -8.24 0.83 0.04
CA ASP A 169 -6.91 0.26 0.22
C ASP A 169 -6.96 -1.26 0.13
N GLU A 170 -5.96 -1.82 -0.53
CA GLU A 170 -5.73 -3.25 -0.63
C GLU A 170 -4.35 -3.61 -0.05
N LEU A 171 -4.17 -4.86 0.33
CA LEU A 171 -2.93 -5.38 0.90
C LEU A 171 -2.39 -4.57 2.11
N THR A 172 -3.30 -3.93 2.86
CA THR A 172 -2.95 -3.20 4.10
C THR A 172 -2.47 -4.16 5.20
N PRO A 173 -1.54 -3.71 6.06
CA PRO A 173 -0.99 -2.38 6.23
C PRO A 173 0.15 -2.05 5.25
N GLY A 174 0.46 -2.92 4.31
CA GLY A 174 1.60 -2.85 3.42
C GLY A 174 2.80 -3.67 3.94
N TRP A 175 3.90 -3.63 3.19
CA TRP A 175 5.13 -4.34 3.55
C TRP A 175 6.21 -3.36 4.02
N THR A 176 6.61 -3.50 5.27
CA THR A 176 7.73 -2.81 5.90
C THR A 176 8.59 -3.82 6.65
N SER A 177 9.69 -3.37 7.20
CA SER A 177 10.48 -4.17 8.17
C SER A 177 9.74 -4.23 9.50
N TYR A 178 8.63 -4.97 9.56
CA TYR A 178 7.58 -4.94 10.60
C TYR A 178 8.09 -4.88 12.05
N LEU A 179 9.23 -5.50 12.35
CA LEU A 179 9.81 -5.48 13.71
C LEU A 179 10.55 -4.18 14.05
N LYS A 180 10.81 -3.34 13.04
CA LYS A 180 11.52 -2.06 13.18
C LYS A 180 10.60 -0.88 12.92
N HIS A 181 9.67 -1.06 11.97
CA HIS A 181 8.64 -0.10 11.72
C HIS A 181 7.39 -0.75 11.06
N LEU A 182 6.22 -0.47 11.60
CA LEU A 182 4.94 -0.99 11.15
C LEU A 182 3.99 0.17 10.88
N THR A 183 3.49 0.25 9.66
CA THR A 183 2.55 1.30 9.28
C THR A 183 1.14 1.03 9.77
N TYR A 184 0.43 2.09 10.15
CA TYR A 184 -1.01 2.04 10.40
C TYR A 184 -1.76 3.01 9.49
N GLN A 185 -2.96 2.64 9.09
CA GLN A 185 -3.84 3.44 8.26
C GLN A 185 -4.71 4.35 9.12
N THR A 186 -5.01 5.54 8.60
CA THR A 186 -6.00 6.47 9.16
C THR A 186 -7.17 6.58 8.20
N TYR A 187 -8.41 6.39 8.71
CA TYR A 187 -9.63 6.48 7.92
C TYR A 187 -10.61 7.48 8.51
N ASP A 188 -11.20 8.33 7.69
CA ASP A 188 -12.38 9.12 8.05
C ASP A 188 -13.62 8.23 7.91
N ILE A 189 -14.19 7.81 9.04
CA ILE A 189 -15.36 6.94 9.11
C ILE A 189 -16.62 7.69 9.56
N THR A 190 -16.58 9.01 9.60
CA THR A 190 -17.65 9.88 10.12
C THR A 190 -19.02 9.51 9.55
N THR A 191 -19.10 9.33 8.22
CA THR A 191 -20.36 9.02 7.52
C THR A 191 -20.77 7.56 7.59
N MET A 192 -19.92 6.68 8.10
CA MET A 192 -20.20 5.24 8.23
C MET A 192 -20.86 4.90 9.56
N LEU A 193 -20.76 5.79 10.55
CA LEU A 193 -21.35 5.62 11.87
C LEU A 193 -22.82 6.06 11.89
N LYS A 194 -23.61 5.38 12.71
CA LYS A 194 -25.00 5.72 12.99
C LYS A 194 -25.23 5.81 14.50
N GLU A 195 -26.19 6.61 14.92
CA GLU A 195 -26.61 6.62 16.33
C GLU A 195 -27.06 5.24 16.77
N GLY A 196 -26.72 4.84 17.99
CA GLY A 196 -27.00 3.52 18.53
C GLY A 196 -25.88 2.52 18.27
N GLU A 197 -26.23 1.26 18.09
CA GLU A 197 -25.26 0.17 17.93
C GLU A 197 -24.62 0.17 16.54
N ASN A 198 -23.30 -0.01 16.49
CA ASN A 198 -22.49 -0.16 15.29
C ASN A 198 -21.65 -1.43 15.41
N GLY A 199 -21.50 -2.16 14.29
CA GLY A 199 -20.61 -3.29 14.18
C GLY A 199 -19.24 -2.86 13.66
N VAL A 200 -18.19 -3.50 14.14
CA VAL A 200 -16.81 -3.28 13.72
C VAL A 200 -16.08 -4.62 13.60
N GLY A 201 -15.20 -4.76 12.62
CA GLY A 201 -14.38 -5.95 12.50
C GLY A 201 -13.32 -5.87 11.42
N ALA A 202 -12.46 -6.87 11.40
CA ALA A 202 -11.46 -7.04 10.36
C ALA A 202 -11.38 -8.50 9.89
N MET A 203 -11.09 -8.70 8.62
CA MET A 203 -10.67 -9.98 8.06
C MET A 203 -9.16 -9.94 7.91
N LEU A 204 -8.47 -11.00 8.34
CA LEU A 204 -7.02 -11.10 8.38
C LEU A 204 -6.51 -12.20 7.46
N GLY A 205 -5.30 -12.01 6.91
CA GLY A 205 -4.57 -12.99 6.11
C GLY A 205 -3.07 -12.94 6.39
N ALA A 206 -2.35 -13.99 6.01
CA ALA A 206 -0.92 -14.17 6.32
C ALA A 206 -0.03 -13.07 5.71
N GLY A 207 -0.22 -12.75 4.43
CA GLY A 207 0.53 -11.74 3.69
C GLY A 207 2.05 -11.88 3.79
N TRP A 208 2.73 -10.75 3.78
CA TRP A 208 4.19 -10.69 3.93
C TRP A 208 4.68 -11.00 5.35
N TYR A 209 3.83 -10.85 6.37
CA TYR A 209 4.22 -11.01 7.78
C TYR A 209 4.58 -12.46 8.13
N LYS A 210 3.68 -13.41 7.84
CA LYS A 210 3.88 -14.84 8.17
C LYS A 210 3.85 -15.75 6.94
N GLY A 211 3.43 -15.25 5.77
CA GLY A 211 3.34 -16.03 4.55
C GLY A 211 4.69 -16.46 4.01
N LYS A 212 4.64 -17.28 2.95
CA LYS A 212 5.79 -17.80 2.24
C LYS A 212 6.46 -16.71 1.43
N MET A 213 7.76 -16.45 1.67
CA MET A 213 8.53 -15.39 1.02
C MET A 213 9.90 -15.88 0.56
N GLY A 214 10.44 -15.21 -0.48
CA GLY A 214 11.78 -15.47 -1.03
C GLY A 214 11.90 -16.77 -1.81
N PHE A 215 13.11 -17.02 -2.33
CA PHE A 215 13.40 -18.15 -3.24
C PHE A 215 13.20 -19.52 -2.60
N VAL A 216 13.57 -19.65 -1.33
CA VAL A 216 13.48 -20.90 -0.56
C VAL A 216 12.12 -21.06 0.13
N GLY A 217 11.26 -20.04 0.03
CA GLY A 217 9.90 -20.11 0.56
C GLY A 217 9.82 -20.11 2.08
N ASN A 218 10.69 -19.35 2.74
CA ASN A 218 10.67 -19.16 4.18
C ASN A 218 9.35 -18.55 4.64
N ARG A 219 8.84 -19.06 5.74
CA ARG A 219 7.61 -18.59 6.39
C ARG A 219 7.93 -17.91 7.71
N ASN A 220 6.93 -17.22 8.26
CA ASN A 220 7.01 -16.60 9.58
C ASN A 220 8.20 -15.63 9.69
N ASN A 221 8.45 -14.83 8.63
CA ASN A 221 9.62 -13.95 8.58
C ASN A 221 9.64 -12.94 9.73
N TYR A 222 8.45 -12.51 10.18
CA TYR A 222 8.31 -11.52 11.25
C TYR A 222 7.54 -12.06 12.46
N GLY A 223 6.75 -13.12 12.30
CA GLY A 223 5.99 -13.76 13.36
C GLY A 223 5.09 -14.88 12.86
N GLU A 224 4.54 -15.66 13.79
CA GLU A 224 3.78 -16.89 13.49
C GLU A 224 2.26 -16.70 13.54
N GLN A 225 1.76 -15.59 14.10
CA GLN A 225 0.35 -15.36 14.37
C GLN A 225 -0.11 -14.01 13.79
N THR A 226 -1.19 -13.99 13.02
CA THR A 226 -1.80 -12.74 12.57
C THR A 226 -2.56 -12.08 13.73
N ALA A 227 -2.54 -10.73 13.76
CA ALA A 227 -3.28 -9.98 14.77
C ALA A 227 -3.70 -8.61 14.23
N PHE A 228 -4.80 -8.09 14.71
CA PHE A 228 -5.35 -6.78 14.34
C PHE A 228 -5.25 -5.78 15.49
N LEU A 229 -4.86 -4.56 15.20
CA LEU A 229 -4.90 -3.40 16.10
C LEU A 229 -5.84 -2.35 15.52
N GLY A 230 -6.82 -1.90 16.29
CA GLY A 230 -7.74 -0.86 15.85
C GLY A 230 -8.14 0.07 17.00
N GLN A 231 -8.11 1.38 16.72
CA GLN A 231 -8.57 2.42 17.64
C GLN A 231 -9.42 3.43 16.88
N ILE A 232 -10.61 3.72 17.37
CA ILE A 232 -11.55 4.68 16.77
C ILE A 232 -11.74 5.84 17.74
N HIS A 233 -11.50 7.06 17.26
CA HIS A 233 -11.82 8.29 17.96
C HIS A 233 -13.11 8.87 17.40
N ILE A 234 -14.08 9.18 18.25
CA ILE A 234 -15.36 9.78 17.88
C ILE A 234 -15.49 11.11 18.63
N ALA A 235 -15.65 12.20 17.90
CA ALA A 235 -16.00 13.51 18.43
C ALA A 235 -17.49 13.79 18.15
N TYR A 236 -18.22 14.24 19.14
CA TYR A 236 -19.64 14.56 19.04
C TYR A 236 -19.89 16.06 18.91
N GLU A 237 -21.07 16.43 18.39
CA GLU A 237 -21.47 17.83 18.25
C GLU A 237 -21.60 18.57 19.60
N ASP A 238 -21.85 17.84 20.71
CA ASP A 238 -21.90 18.39 22.07
C ASP A 238 -20.52 18.64 22.70
N GLY A 239 -19.43 18.33 21.96
CA GLY A 239 -18.06 18.49 22.40
C GLY A 239 -17.49 17.32 23.20
N THR A 240 -18.27 16.28 23.47
CA THR A 240 -17.77 15.04 24.11
C THR A 240 -17.04 14.15 23.10
N THR A 241 -16.24 13.20 23.60
CA THR A 241 -15.51 12.24 22.79
C THR A 241 -15.64 10.83 23.33
N ASP A 242 -15.55 9.83 22.45
CA ASP A 242 -15.39 8.42 22.80
C ASP A 242 -14.16 7.84 22.10
N THR A 243 -13.56 6.82 22.72
CA THR A 243 -12.49 6.02 22.11
C THR A 243 -12.88 4.55 22.19
N ILE A 244 -12.95 3.88 21.05
CA ILE A 244 -13.21 2.45 20.93
C ILE A 244 -11.89 1.77 20.54
N VAL A 245 -11.58 0.65 21.17
CA VAL A 245 -10.28 -0.03 21.00
C VAL A 245 -10.45 -1.53 20.77
N THR A 246 -9.47 -2.15 20.15
CA THR A 246 -9.31 -3.60 20.20
C THR A 246 -8.76 -4.02 21.55
N ASP A 247 -9.38 -5.04 22.14
CA ASP A 247 -9.01 -5.63 23.42
C ASP A 247 -9.49 -7.09 23.52
N SER A 248 -9.28 -7.73 24.66
CA SER A 248 -9.68 -9.12 24.92
C SER A 248 -11.20 -9.37 24.90
N THR A 249 -12.04 -8.35 24.82
CA THR A 249 -13.50 -8.50 24.70
C THR A 249 -13.97 -8.79 23.28
N TRP A 250 -13.08 -8.61 22.29
CA TRP A 250 -13.38 -8.93 20.91
C TRP A 250 -13.57 -10.43 20.71
N LYS A 251 -14.19 -10.79 19.62
CA LYS A 251 -14.48 -12.18 19.24
C LYS A 251 -13.86 -12.50 17.90
N GLY A 252 -13.41 -13.74 17.74
CA GLY A 252 -12.77 -14.25 16.53
C GLY A 252 -13.50 -15.43 15.91
N SER A 253 -13.26 -15.67 14.64
CA SER A 253 -13.76 -16.83 13.88
C SER A 253 -12.83 -17.10 12.70
N ASP A 254 -12.91 -18.30 12.13
CA ASP A 254 -12.37 -18.57 10.79
C ASP A 254 -13.11 -17.72 9.74
N ALA A 255 -12.39 -17.26 8.72
CA ALA A 255 -12.91 -16.60 7.54
C ALA A 255 -13.08 -17.58 6.37
N PRO A 256 -13.84 -17.23 5.32
CA PRO A 256 -13.98 -18.04 4.11
C PRO A 256 -12.68 -18.23 3.31
N VAL A 257 -11.66 -17.44 3.57
CA VAL A 257 -10.31 -17.60 3.01
C VAL A 257 -9.65 -18.80 3.67
N VAL A 258 -9.78 -19.99 3.08
CA VAL A 258 -9.23 -21.23 3.64
C VAL A 258 -7.73 -21.39 3.36
N PHE A 259 -7.23 -20.60 2.40
CA PHE A 259 -5.80 -20.51 2.07
C PHE A 259 -5.54 -19.19 1.35
N SER A 260 -4.49 -18.48 1.73
CA SER A 260 -3.98 -17.32 0.96
C SER A 260 -2.49 -17.10 1.19
N GLU A 261 -1.74 -17.03 0.11
CA GLU A 261 -0.29 -16.77 0.06
C GLU A 261 0.02 -15.81 -1.08
N ILE A 262 0.94 -14.90 -0.88
CA ILE A 262 1.30 -13.89 -1.90
C ILE A 262 1.70 -14.56 -3.23
N TYR A 263 2.45 -15.66 -3.21
CA TYR A 263 2.94 -16.32 -4.43
C TYR A 263 2.02 -17.43 -4.96
N ASP A 264 1.30 -18.08 -4.06
CA ASP A 264 0.55 -19.29 -4.43
C ASP A 264 -0.91 -18.98 -4.79
N GLY A 265 -1.42 -17.78 -4.41
CA GLY A 265 -2.79 -17.38 -4.68
C GLY A 265 -3.73 -17.58 -3.50
N GLU A 266 -5.02 -17.74 -3.77
CA GLU A 266 -6.07 -17.80 -2.75
C GLU A 266 -7.11 -18.87 -3.05
N ILE A 267 -7.57 -19.56 -1.99
CA ILE A 267 -8.74 -20.44 -2.00
C ILE A 267 -9.78 -19.82 -1.08
N TYR A 268 -10.91 -19.43 -1.66
CA TYR A 268 -12.07 -18.88 -0.96
C TYR A 268 -13.25 -19.86 -1.04
N ASP A 269 -13.76 -20.28 0.12
CA ASP A 269 -14.93 -21.16 0.21
C ASP A 269 -16.14 -20.34 0.69
N ALA A 270 -16.98 -19.90 -0.25
CA ALA A 270 -18.14 -19.08 0.06
C ALA A 270 -19.18 -19.78 0.95
N ARG A 271 -19.15 -21.13 1.06
CA ARG A 271 -20.02 -21.88 1.98
C ARG A 271 -19.71 -21.61 3.44
N LEU A 272 -18.51 -21.07 3.72
CA LEU A 272 -18.04 -20.70 5.07
C LEU A 272 -18.34 -19.24 5.43
N GLU A 273 -18.94 -18.47 4.51
CA GLU A 273 -19.33 -17.10 4.79
C GLU A 273 -20.28 -17.01 5.99
N ILE A 274 -20.04 -16.01 6.83
CA ILE A 274 -20.88 -15.70 7.99
C ILE A 274 -21.58 -14.38 7.70
N GLU A 275 -22.84 -14.48 7.24
CA GLU A 275 -23.61 -13.32 6.83
C GLU A 275 -23.77 -12.31 7.99
N GLY A 276 -23.56 -11.03 7.70
CA GLY A 276 -23.71 -9.95 8.69
C GLY A 276 -22.66 -9.92 9.81
N TRP A 277 -21.57 -10.68 9.71
CA TRP A 277 -20.57 -10.83 10.79
C TRP A 277 -20.01 -9.51 11.32
N ALA A 278 -19.91 -8.45 10.50
CA ALA A 278 -19.44 -7.12 10.88
C ALA A 278 -20.59 -6.10 11.06
N GLU A 279 -21.84 -6.54 11.09
CA GLU A 279 -23.00 -5.68 11.29
C GLU A 279 -23.33 -5.44 12.76
N ALA A 280 -24.09 -4.37 13.01
CA ALA A 280 -24.68 -4.10 14.32
C ALA A 280 -25.72 -5.17 14.67
N GLY A 281 -25.74 -5.58 15.94
CA GLY A 281 -26.72 -6.56 16.44
C GLY A 281 -26.42 -8.01 16.06
N PHE A 282 -25.30 -8.27 15.35
CA PHE A 282 -24.89 -9.64 15.05
C PHE A 282 -24.62 -10.45 16.32
N LYS A 283 -25.19 -11.66 16.39
CA LYS A 283 -24.98 -12.58 17.51
C LYS A 283 -23.80 -13.50 17.23
N ALA A 284 -22.70 -13.27 17.92
CA ALA A 284 -21.43 -13.97 17.72
C ALA A 284 -21.40 -15.37 18.38
N GLU A 285 -22.48 -16.16 18.30
CA GLU A 285 -22.59 -17.48 18.97
C GLU A 285 -21.57 -18.52 18.49
N ARG A 286 -21.07 -18.37 17.26
CA ARG A 286 -20.04 -19.25 16.66
C ARG A 286 -18.63 -18.67 16.77
N PHE A 287 -18.47 -17.51 17.38
CA PHE A 287 -17.19 -16.85 17.56
C PHE A 287 -16.63 -17.23 18.93
N TRP A 288 -15.31 -17.32 19.00
CA TRP A 288 -14.55 -17.55 20.25
C TRP A 288 -13.90 -16.26 20.75
N ASP A 289 -13.35 -16.31 21.96
CA ASP A 289 -12.58 -15.20 22.52
C ASP A 289 -11.25 -15.04 21.76
N VAL A 290 -10.88 -13.80 21.45
CA VAL A 290 -9.57 -13.52 20.88
C VAL A 290 -8.47 -13.59 21.93
N GLU A 291 -7.23 -13.85 21.49
CA GLU A 291 -6.03 -13.68 22.31
C GLU A 291 -5.42 -12.30 22.06
N THR A 292 -4.89 -11.68 23.12
CA THR A 292 -4.07 -10.46 22.95
C THR A 292 -2.64 -10.87 22.62
N VAL A 293 -2.04 -10.16 21.63
CA VAL A 293 -0.69 -10.41 21.15
C VAL A 293 0.20 -9.26 21.58
N ALA A 294 1.27 -9.56 22.32
CA ALA A 294 2.25 -8.56 22.69
C ALA A 294 3.10 -8.16 21.49
N PHE A 295 3.08 -6.88 21.15
CA PHE A 295 3.89 -6.31 20.09
C PHE A 295 4.29 -4.87 20.48
N ASP A 296 5.52 -4.46 20.15
CA ASP A 296 6.03 -3.13 20.50
C ASP A 296 5.35 -2.05 19.64
N LYS A 297 4.54 -1.20 20.28
CA LYS A 297 3.85 -0.10 19.59
C LYS A 297 4.75 1.09 19.25
N LYS A 298 5.98 1.13 19.74
CA LYS A 298 6.96 2.17 19.38
C LYS A 298 7.34 2.17 17.91
N VAL A 299 7.18 1.02 17.26
CA VAL A 299 7.45 0.88 15.83
C VAL A 299 6.28 1.30 14.94
N LEU A 300 5.16 1.76 15.52
CA LEU A 300 3.99 2.19 14.75
C LEU A 300 4.23 3.55 14.10
N GLU A 301 4.03 3.63 12.79
CA GLU A 301 4.07 4.85 12.01
C GLU A 301 2.79 5.05 11.21
N ALA A 302 2.30 6.29 11.15
CA ALA A 302 1.17 6.60 10.28
C ALA A 302 1.53 6.44 8.80
N GLN A 303 0.64 5.84 8.03
CA GLN A 303 0.81 5.77 6.58
C GLN A 303 0.78 7.16 5.96
N SER A 304 1.88 7.55 5.34
CA SER A 304 2.04 8.83 4.63
C SER A 304 2.36 8.64 3.14
N PHE A 305 2.15 7.44 2.62
CA PHE A 305 2.54 7.05 1.26
C PHE A 305 1.34 6.59 0.43
N SER A 306 1.59 6.38 -0.87
CA SER A 306 0.58 5.93 -1.83
C SER A 306 0.04 4.56 -1.45
N LYS A 307 -1.27 4.45 -1.39
CA LYS A 307 -1.98 3.21 -1.09
C LYS A 307 -1.88 2.23 -2.25
N VAL A 308 -1.85 0.94 -1.97
CA VAL A 308 -2.11 -0.07 -3.01
C VAL A 308 -3.62 -0.13 -3.22
N THR A 309 -4.05 -0.01 -4.47
CA THR A 309 -5.47 -0.03 -4.86
C THR A 309 -5.69 -0.76 -6.17
N GLU A 310 -6.93 -1.08 -6.47
CA GLU A 310 -7.36 -1.39 -7.83
C GLU A 310 -7.38 -0.09 -8.64
N VAL A 311 -6.42 0.08 -9.56
CA VAL A 311 -6.24 1.35 -10.27
C VAL A 311 -7.04 1.39 -11.57
N GLU A 312 -6.96 0.33 -12.38
CA GLU A 312 -7.65 0.29 -13.67
C GLU A 312 -8.16 -1.10 -14.05
N PRO A 313 -9.38 -1.20 -14.58
CA PRO A 313 -9.91 -2.45 -15.12
C PRO A 313 -9.31 -2.75 -16.50
N VAL A 314 -9.01 -4.02 -16.75
CA VAL A 314 -8.57 -4.54 -18.05
C VAL A 314 -9.51 -5.66 -18.47
N THR A 315 -10.34 -5.40 -19.47
CA THR A 315 -11.30 -6.39 -19.97
C THR A 315 -10.61 -7.50 -20.76
N ALA A 316 -11.10 -8.73 -20.59
CA ALA A 316 -10.64 -9.86 -21.40
C ALA A 316 -10.88 -9.58 -22.90
N LYS A 317 -9.91 -9.90 -23.73
CA LYS A 317 -10.00 -9.71 -25.19
C LYS A 317 -10.55 -10.93 -25.91
N ARG A 318 -10.23 -12.11 -25.41
CA ARG A 318 -10.70 -13.38 -25.99
C ARG A 318 -10.56 -14.52 -24.99
N ILE A 319 -11.37 -15.57 -25.23
CA ILE A 319 -11.18 -16.90 -24.67
C ILE A 319 -10.84 -17.81 -25.83
N PHE A 320 -9.82 -18.65 -25.72
CA PHE A 320 -9.39 -19.55 -26.77
C PHE A 320 -8.88 -20.88 -26.22
N GLN A 321 -8.76 -21.89 -27.09
CA GLN A 321 -8.13 -23.15 -26.73
C GLN A 321 -6.71 -23.21 -27.27
N THR A 322 -5.78 -23.66 -26.42
CA THR A 322 -4.40 -23.93 -26.82
C THR A 322 -4.33 -25.20 -27.69
N PRO A 323 -3.24 -25.45 -28.42
CA PRO A 323 -3.03 -26.70 -29.14
C PRO A 323 -3.13 -27.96 -28.29
N GLN A 324 -2.85 -27.87 -26.97
CA GLN A 324 -3.01 -28.97 -26.01
C GLN A 324 -4.42 -29.09 -25.44
N GLY A 325 -5.34 -28.18 -25.78
CA GLY A 325 -6.74 -28.21 -25.36
C GLY A 325 -7.04 -27.44 -24.08
N ASP A 326 -6.10 -26.69 -23.53
CA ASP A 326 -6.37 -25.81 -22.40
C ASP A 326 -7.23 -24.61 -22.84
N THR A 327 -8.24 -24.26 -22.04
CA THR A 327 -9.04 -23.04 -22.24
C THR A 327 -8.35 -21.88 -21.54
N VAL A 328 -8.05 -20.80 -22.27
CA VAL A 328 -7.25 -19.66 -21.80
C VAL A 328 -7.97 -18.34 -22.08
N ILE A 329 -7.99 -17.47 -21.08
CA ILE A 329 -8.38 -16.06 -21.17
C ILE A 329 -7.14 -15.24 -21.52
N ASP A 330 -7.23 -14.35 -22.50
CA ASP A 330 -6.19 -13.38 -22.86
C ASP A 330 -6.72 -11.97 -22.59
N PHE A 331 -6.07 -11.26 -21.66
CA PHE A 331 -6.38 -9.85 -21.36
C PHE A 331 -5.64 -8.89 -22.29
N GLY A 332 -4.62 -9.37 -23.03
CA GLY A 332 -3.86 -8.61 -24.01
C GLY A 332 -2.95 -7.54 -23.43
N GLN A 333 -2.76 -7.52 -22.11
CA GLN A 333 -1.83 -6.68 -21.38
C GLN A 333 -1.22 -7.50 -20.25
N ASN A 334 0.11 -7.55 -20.16
CA ASN A 334 0.78 -8.11 -18.99
C ASN A 334 0.71 -7.09 -17.83
N MET A 335 0.24 -7.53 -16.65
CA MET A 335 -0.04 -6.66 -15.52
C MET A 335 0.19 -7.38 -14.20
N THR A 336 0.20 -6.61 -13.13
CA THR A 336 0.10 -7.10 -11.76
C THR A 336 -1.29 -6.80 -11.22
N GLY A 337 -1.92 -7.77 -10.56
CA GLY A 337 -3.25 -7.61 -9.99
C GLY A 337 -3.99 -8.92 -9.81
N TRP A 338 -5.28 -8.89 -10.08
CA TRP A 338 -6.15 -10.06 -9.97
C TRP A 338 -7.35 -9.98 -10.92
N ILE A 339 -8.10 -11.06 -10.95
CA ILE A 339 -9.28 -11.19 -11.83
C ILE A 339 -10.54 -11.16 -10.96
N HIS A 340 -11.47 -10.25 -11.29
CA HIS A 340 -12.85 -10.32 -10.85
C HIS A 340 -13.59 -11.34 -11.72
N VAL A 341 -14.20 -12.31 -11.07
CA VAL A 341 -14.92 -13.41 -11.73
C VAL A 341 -16.39 -13.33 -11.36
N LYS A 342 -17.24 -13.17 -12.34
CA LYS A 342 -18.69 -13.37 -12.20
C LYS A 342 -19.01 -14.84 -12.42
N VAL A 343 -19.71 -15.45 -11.49
CA VAL A 343 -20.01 -16.87 -11.55
C VAL A 343 -21.41 -17.18 -11.02
N LYS A 344 -22.06 -18.14 -11.65
CA LYS A 344 -23.28 -18.77 -11.19
C LYS A 344 -23.07 -20.29 -11.19
N GLY A 345 -23.06 -20.91 -10.00
CA GLY A 345 -22.85 -22.34 -9.84
C GLY A 345 -23.72 -22.89 -8.72
N LYS A 346 -23.68 -24.18 -8.46
CA LYS A 346 -24.30 -24.82 -7.29
C LYS A 346 -23.35 -24.83 -6.13
N ALA A 347 -23.86 -25.02 -4.92
CA ALA A 347 -23.02 -25.20 -3.74
C ALA A 347 -21.97 -26.31 -3.96
N GLY A 348 -20.70 -25.95 -3.82
CA GLY A 348 -19.54 -26.81 -4.04
C GLY A 348 -18.97 -26.77 -5.46
N ASP A 349 -19.66 -26.18 -6.44
CA ASP A 349 -19.06 -25.92 -7.74
C ASP A 349 -17.85 -24.98 -7.60
N LYS A 350 -16.84 -25.17 -8.46
CA LYS A 350 -15.54 -24.56 -8.33
C LYS A 350 -15.18 -23.72 -9.55
N VAL A 351 -14.75 -22.49 -9.33
CA VAL A 351 -13.94 -21.73 -10.28
C VAL A 351 -12.48 -21.90 -9.91
N GLU A 352 -11.63 -22.27 -10.87
CA GLU A 352 -10.17 -22.30 -10.68
C GLU A 352 -9.48 -21.70 -11.89
N LEU A 353 -8.70 -20.65 -11.63
CA LEU A 353 -7.90 -19.94 -12.62
C LEU A 353 -6.42 -20.03 -12.26
N ASN A 354 -5.59 -20.39 -13.26
CA ASN A 354 -4.13 -20.33 -13.12
C ASN A 354 -3.63 -19.16 -13.95
N CYS A 355 -3.12 -18.13 -13.29
CA CYS A 355 -2.58 -16.93 -13.93
C CYS A 355 -1.16 -17.16 -14.45
N PHE A 356 -0.82 -16.57 -15.61
CA PHE A 356 0.51 -16.66 -16.21
C PHE A 356 0.76 -15.58 -17.25
N GLU A 357 2.03 -15.33 -17.59
CA GLU A 357 2.42 -14.20 -18.43
C GLU A 357 2.54 -14.52 -19.92
N VAL A 358 3.00 -15.69 -20.29
CA VAL A 358 3.38 -16.02 -21.67
C VAL A 358 2.95 -17.42 -22.08
N LEU A 359 2.73 -17.60 -23.38
CA LEU A 359 2.56 -18.91 -24.00
C LEU A 359 3.95 -19.43 -24.44
N ASP A 360 4.09 -20.76 -24.52
CA ASP A 360 5.28 -21.38 -25.11
C ASP A 360 5.37 -21.11 -26.62
N ALA A 361 6.48 -21.49 -27.24
CA ALA A 361 6.70 -21.30 -28.70
C ALA A 361 5.67 -22.04 -29.57
N LYS A 362 4.90 -22.97 -29.01
CA LYS A 362 3.84 -23.72 -29.71
C LYS A 362 2.45 -23.15 -29.41
N GLY A 363 2.34 -22.12 -28.58
CA GLY A 363 1.08 -21.49 -28.18
C GLY A 363 0.36 -22.20 -27.04
N ASN A 364 1.05 -22.99 -26.24
CA ASN A 364 0.49 -23.64 -25.04
C ASN A 364 0.80 -22.84 -23.77
N VAL A 365 0.12 -23.17 -22.69
CA VAL A 365 0.36 -22.61 -21.35
C VAL A 365 1.81 -22.87 -20.93
N TYR A 366 2.51 -21.82 -20.47
CA TYR A 366 3.88 -21.91 -19.98
C TYR A 366 3.97 -21.40 -18.54
N LEU A 367 4.33 -22.28 -17.62
CA LEU A 367 4.37 -22.01 -16.17
C LEU A 367 5.76 -22.13 -15.56
N ASP A 368 6.78 -22.57 -16.32
CA ASP A 368 8.13 -22.81 -15.78
C ASP A 368 8.78 -21.53 -15.24
N ASN A 369 8.42 -20.37 -15.79
CA ASN A 369 8.91 -19.06 -15.34
C ASN A 369 8.32 -18.63 -13.98
N LEU A 370 7.25 -19.26 -13.50
CA LEU A 370 6.70 -19.03 -12.16
C LEU A 370 7.59 -19.63 -11.07
N ARG A 371 8.52 -20.54 -11.42
CA ARG A 371 9.37 -21.29 -10.50
C ARG A 371 8.53 -22.06 -9.44
N GLY A 372 8.55 -21.60 -8.19
CA GLY A 372 7.78 -22.19 -7.09
C GLY A 372 6.45 -21.51 -6.78
N ALA A 373 6.07 -20.45 -7.49
CA ALA A 373 4.78 -19.80 -7.33
C ALA A 373 3.69 -20.58 -8.09
N LYS A 374 2.45 -20.55 -7.59
CA LYS A 374 1.31 -21.25 -8.20
C LYS A 374 0.34 -20.32 -8.91
N GLU A 375 0.24 -19.06 -8.47
CA GLU A 375 -0.63 -18.03 -9.04
C GLU A 375 -2.06 -18.53 -9.33
N THR A 376 -2.65 -19.24 -8.36
CA THR A 376 -3.93 -19.93 -8.54
C THR A 376 -5.03 -19.26 -7.73
N LEU A 377 -6.11 -18.88 -8.38
CA LEU A 377 -7.34 -18.45 -7.75
C LEU A 377 -8.35 -19.58 -7.72
N THR A 378 -8.91 -19.85 -6.54
CA THR A 378 -9.98 -20.82 -6.38
C THR A 378 -11.14 -20.20 -5.60
N TYR A 379 -12.33 -20.23 -6.20
CA TYR A 379 -13.59 -19.86 -5.56
C TYR A 379 -14.55 -21.05 -5.55
N ILE A 380 -15.11 -21.35 -4.38
CA ILE A 380 -16.10 -22.44 -4.21
C ILE A 380 -17.47 -21.80 -3.94
N CYS A 381 -18.42 -22.04 -4.85
CA CYS A 381 -19.76 -21.48 -4.78
C CYS A 381 -20.53 -21.96 -3.55
N LYS A 382 -21.31 -21.06 -2.92
CA LYS A 382 -22.19 -21.42 -1.80
C LYS A 382 -23.60 -21.86 -2.21
N ASP A 383 -24.10 -21.32 -3.31
CA ASP A 383 -25.45 -21.52 -3.82
C ASP A 383 -25.52 -21.25 -5.33
N ASP A 384 -26.72 -21.21 -5.92
CA ASP A 384 -26.97 -20.99 -7.33
C ASP A 384 -27.24 -19.51 -7.71
N GLN A 385 -26.93 -18.57 -6.81
CA GLN A 385 -27.02 -17.15 -7.12
C GLN A 385 -25.78 -16.70 -7.89
N GLU A 386 -25.96 -15.72 -8.78
CA GLU A 386 -24.84 -15.07 -9.44
C GLU A 386 -24.07 -14.23 -8.42
N THR A 387 -22.76 -14.41 -8.40
CA THR A 387 -21.85 -13.69 -7.49
C THR A 387 -20.61 -13.20 -8.22
N GLU A 388 -19.97 -12.19 -7.68
CA GLU A 388 -18.68 -11.70 -8.14
C GLU A 388 -17.64 -11.95 -7.04
N TYR A 389 -16.49 -12.50 -7.43
CA TYR A 389 -15.38 -12.80 -6.53
C TYR A 389 -14.08 -12.27 -7.08
N HIS A 390 -13.23 -11.76 -6.20
CA HIS A 390 -11.82 -11.50 -6.40
C HIS A 390 -11.03 -11.87 -5.13
N PRO A 391 -9.71 -12.14 -5.20
CA PRO A 391 -8.94 -12.53 -4.02
C PRO A 391 -8.77 -11.37 -3.03
N ASN A 392 -8.42 -11.72 -1.78
CA ASN A 392 -8.34 -10.78 -0.68
C ASN A 392 -6.90 -10.41 -0.29
N PHE A 393 -5.97 -11.40 -0.27
CA PHE A 393 -4.66 -11.27 0.37
C PHE A 393 -3.51 -11.79 -0.48
N THR A 394 -3.64 -11.72 -1.80
CA THR A 394 -2.63 -12.11 -2.79
C THR A 394 -2.72 -11.19 -4.00
N PHE A 395 -1.72 -11.23 -4.86
CA PHE A 395 -1.73 -10.62 -6.19
C PHE A 395 -0.89 -11.48 -7.14
N MET A 396 -1.10 -11.33 -8.44
CA MET A 396 -0.49 -12.14 -9.47
C MET A 396 0.09 -11.27 -10.59
N GLY A 397 1.10 -11.80 -11.29
CA GLY A 397 1.65 -11.20 -12.50
C GLY A 397 1.22 -11.99 -13.73
N PHE A 398 0.38 -11.41 -14.60
CA PHE A 398 -0.22 -12.17 -15.70
C PHE A 398 -0.67 -11.31 -16.88
N GLN A 399 -0.72 -11.94 -18.04
CA GLN A 399 -1.53 -11.52 -19.19
C GLN A 399 -2.64 -12.52 -19.46
N PHE A 400 -2.42 -13.78 -19.10
CA PHE A 400 -3.31 -14.89 -19.39
C PHE A 400 -3.78 -15.57 -18.12
N ALA A 401 -4.96 -16.21 -18.20
CA ALA A 401 -5.44 -17.13 -17.17
C ALA A 401 -5.97 -18.40 -17.81
N LYS A 402 -5.44 -19.56 -17.39
CA LYS A 402 -6.00 -20.86 -17.74
C LYS A 402 -7.25 -21.10 -16.88
N ILE A 403 -8.37 -21.43 -17.51
CA ILE A 403 -9.57 -21.89 -16.84
C ILE A 403 -9.41 -23.38 -16.56
N ALA A 404 -9.00 -23.70 -15.34
CA ALA A 404 -8.88 -25.10 -14.91
C ALA A 404 -10.23 -25.71 -14.50
N SER A 405 -11.13 -24.88 -13.95
CA SER A 405 -12.52 -25.24 -13.64
C SER A 405 -13.42 -24.01 -13.72
N TYR A 406 -14.64 -24.19 -14.25
CA TYR A 406 -15.67 -23.16 -14.25
C TYR A 406 -17.05 -23.83 -14.37
N PRO A 407 -18.06 -23.48 -13.57
CA PRO A 407 -19.40 -24.04 -13.68
C PRO A 407 -20.11 -23.50 -14.92
N GLY A 408 -20.45 -24.41 -15.86
CA GLY A 408 -21.10 -24.07 -17.13
C GLY A 408 -20.13 -23.60 -18.21
N GLU A 409 -20.57 -22.70 -19.08
CA GLU A 409 -19.78 -22.13 -20.18
C GLU A 409 -19.24 -20.77 -19.77
N ALA A 410 -17.93 -20.64 -19.77
CA ALA A 410 -17.23 -19.39 -19.44
C ALA A 410 -17.39 -18.39 -20.60
N LYS A 411 -17.84 -17.18 -20.29
CA LYS A 411 -17.99 -16.09 -21.25
C LYS A 411 -16.99 -14.97 -20.95
N ILE A 412 -16.65 -14.21 -21.98
CA ILE A 412 -15.64 -13.14 -21.87
C ILE A 412 -16.02 -12.07 -20.85
N GLU A 413 -17.31 -11.75 -20.74
CA GLU A 413 -17.88 -10.79 -19.80
C GLU A 413 -17.88 -11.25 -18.33
N ASP A 414 -17.58 -12.53 -18.09
CA ASP A 414 -17.47 -13.07 -16.72
C ASP A 414 -16.12 -12.69 -16.06
N PHE A 415 -15.17 -12.17 -16.84
CA PHE A 415 -13.80 -11.94 -16.38
C PHE A 415 -13.34 -10.51 -16.65
N THR A 416 -13.02 -9.78 -15.59
CA THR A 416 -12.37 -8.47 -15.66
C THR A 416 -11.12 -8.49 -14.78
N ALA A 417 -9.95 -8.29 -15.37
CA ALA A 417 -8.74 -8.10 -14.58
C ALA A 417 -8.67 -6.66 -14.05
N TYR A 418 -8.13 -6.50 -12.88
CA TYR A 418 -7.79 -5.18 -12.32
C TYR A 418 -6.30 -5.10 -12.10
N ALA A 419 -5.69 -4.03 -12.65
CA ALA A 419 -4.32 -3.69 -12.33
C ALA A 419 -4.25 -3.15 -10.90
N VAL A 420 -3.38 -3.75 -10.09
CA VAL A 420 -3.21 -3.42 -8.66
C VAL A 420 -1.77 -2.97 -8.43
N HIS A 421 -1.60 -1.76 -7.97
CA HIS A 421 -0.31 -1.19 -7.64
C HIS A 421 -0.44 -0.01 -6.68
N SER A 422 0.67 0.51 -6.18
CA SER A 422 0.69 1.76 -5.41
C SER A 422 0.14 2.89 -6.27
N ASP A 423 -0.96 3.52 -5.80
CA ASP A 423 -1.67 4.57 -6.52
C ASP A 423 -0.86 5.87 -6.47
N MET A 424 -0.12 6.13 -7.54
CA MET A 424 0.72 7.31 -7.72
C MET A 424 0.19 8.15 -8.87
N GLU A 425 0.12 9.47 -8.67
CA GLU A 425 -0.25 10.40 -9.74
C GLU A 425 0.72 10.28 -10.92
N GLN A 426 0.21 10.00 -12.11
CA GLN A 426 1.03 10.05 -13.33
C GLN A 426 1.35 11.51 -13.67
N THR A 427 2.63 11.87 -13.66
CA THR A 427 3.13 13.24 -13.87
C THR A 427 3.83 13.41 -15.21
N GLY A 428 4.23 12.31 -15.85
CA GLY A 428 4.94 12.33 -17.12
C GLY A 428 4.17 11.64 -18.24
N THR A 429 4.16 12.27 -19.41
CA THR A 429 3.64 11.68 -20.65
C THR A 429 4.64 11.90 -21.77
N PHE A 430 4.77 10.93 -22.66
CA PHE A 430 5.66 11.02 -23.81
C PHE A 430 5.02 10.35 -25.03
N THR A 431 5.05 11.01 -26.15
CA THR A 431 4.69 10.45 -27.46
C THR A 431 5.58 11.05 -28.55
N CYS A 432 5.89 10.26 -29.56
CA CYS A 432 6.64 10.71 -30.73
C CYS A 432 6.13 10.02 -32.01
N SER A 433 6.71 10.38 -33.16
CA SER A 433 6.32 9.81 -34.47
C SER A 433 6.76 8.36 -34.67
N ASN A 434 7.69 7.84 -33.87
CA ASN A 434 8.15 6.43 -33.94
C ASN A 434 7.30 5.55 -33.03
N GLN A 435 6.57 4.58 -33.61
CA GLN A 435 5.67 3.69 -32.87
C GLN A 435 6.41 2.72 -31.95
N ASP A 436 7.61 2.28 -32.30
CA ASP A 436 8.41 1.37 -31.46
C ASP A 436 8.85 2.07 -30.17
N ILE A 437 9.19 3.36 -30.24
CA ILE A 437 9.53 4.17 -29.06
C ILE A 437 8.26 4.42 -28.20
N ASN A 438 7.11 4.65 -28.81
CA ASN A 438 5.85 4.77 -28.06
C ASN A 438 5.50 3.45 -27.37
N GLN A 439 5.73 2.29 -28.03
CA GLN A 439 5.55 0.98 -27.42
C GLN A 439 6.54 0.75 -26.27
N LEU A 440 7.79 1.17 -26.41
CA LEU A 440 8.78 1.11 -25.33
C LEU A 440 8.31 1.93 -24.12
N GLN A 441 7.82 3.16 -24.33
CA GLN A 441 7.25 4.00 -23.29
C GLN A 441 6.07 3.31 -22.56
N HIS A 442 5.17 2.69 -23.33
CA HIS A 442 4.06 1.90 -22.79
C HIS A 442 4.59 0.73 -21.92
N ASN A 443 5.56 -0.01 -22.41
CA ASN A 443 6.14 -1.15 -21.69
C ASN A 443 6.83 -0.72 -20.38
N ILE A 444 7.56 0.41 -20.41
CA ILE A 444 8.20 0.97 -19.20
C ILE A 444 7.13 1.36 -18.16
N LEU A 445 6.05 1.99 -18.57
CA LEU A 445 4.97 2.39 -17.68
C LEU A 445 4.27 1.17 -17.04
N TRP A 446 3.98 0.12 -17.84
CA TRP A 446 3.39 -1.11 -17.33
C TRP A 446 4.36 -1.93 -16.48
N GLY A 447 5.66 -1.90 -16.80
CA GLY A 447 6.72 -2.47 -15.95
C GLY A 447 6.78 -1.77 -14.57
N LEU A 448 6.64 -0.43 -14.55
CA LEU A 448 6.55 0.34 -13.31
C LEU A 448 5.32 -0.07 -12.50
N LYS A 449 4.12 -0.04 -13.11
CA LYS A 449 2.86 -0.44 -12.47
C LYS A 449 2.94 -1.87 -11.92
N GLY A 450 3.54 -2.78 -12.69
CA GLY A 450 3.67 -4.19 -12.32
C GLY A 450 4.61 -4.46 -11.15
N ASN A 451 5.57 -3.58 -10.89
CA ASN A 451 6.62 -3.79 -9.89
C ASN A 451 6.58 -2.78 -8.72
N PHE A 452 5.66 -1.82 -8.72
CA PHE A 452 5.50 -0.89 -7.61
C PHE A 452 4.24 -1.24 -6.79
N VAL A 453 4.30 -2.38 -6.09
CA VAL A 453 3.25 -2.86 -5.19
C VAL A 453 3.76 -2.76 -3.76
N ASP A 454 3.58 -1.60 -3.16
CA ASP A 454 4.02 -1.20 -1.82
C ASP A 454 5.54 -1.10 -1.63
N VAL A 455 6.33 -1.93 -2.30
CA VAL A 455 7.80 -1.88 -2.42
C VAL A 455 8.21 -2.01 -3.89
N PRO A 456 9.41 -1.54 -4.28
CA PRO A 456 9.90 -1.67 -5.66
C PRO A 456 10.39 -3.12 -5.91
N THR A 457 9.47 -4.00 -6.31
CA THR A 457 9.77 -5.41 -6.58
C THR A 457 10.50 -5.61 -7.91
N ASP A 458 11.24 -6.71 -8.03
CA ASP A 458 11.94 -7.13 -9.23
C ASP A 458 11.04 -7.80 -10.27
N CYS A 459 9.98 -8.44 -9.82
CA CYS A 459 9.06 -9.21 -10.65
C CYS A 459 7.70 -9.36 -9.99
N PRO A 460 6.61 -9.55 -10.78
CA PRO A 460 5.27 -9.70 -10.21
C PRO A 460 4.77 -11.14 -10.10
N GLN A 461 5.42 -12.14 -10.78
CA GLN A 461 4.75 -13.43 -11.05
C GLN A 461 5.38 -14.65 -10.36
N ARG A 462 6.66 -14.62 -10.00
CA ARG A 462 7.37 -15.80 -9.46
C ARG A 462 7.58 -15.71 -7.95
N ASN A 463 8.12 -16.77 -7.35
CA ASN A 463 8.47 -16.80 -5.93
C ASN A 463 9.74 -15.98 -5.62
N GLU A 464 9.68 -14.70 -5.84
CA GLU A 464 10.70 -13.68 -5.59
C GLU A 464 10.00 -12.42 -5.07
N ARG A 465 9.60 -11.48 -5.94
CA ARG A 465 8.79 -10.27 -5.63
C ARG A 465 9.35 -9.51 -4.44
N LEU A 466 10.67 -9.28 -4.46
CA LEU A 466 11.41 -8.64 -3.39
C LEU A 466 11.85 -7.24 -3.80
N GLY A 467 12.03 -6.37 -2.80
CA GLY A 467 12.52 -5.01 -3.01
C GLY A 467 14.02 -4.97 -3.27
N TRP A 468 14.46 -5.45 -4.45
CA TRP A 468 15.85 -5.46 -4.84
C TRP A 468 16.43 -4.05 -4.93
N THR A 469 17.49 -3.82 -4.18
CA THR A 469 18.08 -2.49 -4.04
C THR A 469 18.78 -2.01 -5.32
N GLY A 470 19.36 -2.91 -6.09
CA GLY A 470 19.97 -2.59 -7.40
C GLY A 470 18.94 -2.14 -8.42
N ASP A 471 17.83 -2.87 -8.52
CA ASP A 471 16.71 -2.57 -9.43
C ASP A 471 16.10 -1.21 -9.09
N ALA A 472 15.79 -1.00 -7.82
CA ALA A 472 15.25 0.25 -7.32
C ALA A 472 16.20 1.43 -7.56
N GLN A 473 17.50 1.22 -7.37
CA GLN A 473 18.54 2.24 -7.57
C GLN A 473 18.56 2.74 -9.03
N ILE A 474 18.56 1.82 -9.99
CA ILE A 474 18.59 2.17 -11.41
C ILE A 474 17.27 2.79 -11.88
N PHE A 475 16.14 2.26 -11.41
CA PHE A 475 14.82 2.64 -11.92
C PHE A 475 14.22 3.88 -11.27
N CYS A 476 14.67 4.28 -10.08
CA CYS A 476 14.15 5.42 -9.31
C CYS A 476 13.98 6.69 -10.15
N ARG A 477 15.01 7.06 -10.91
CA ARG A 477 14.98 8.27 -11.77
C ARG A 477 13.97 8.14 -12.91
N THR A 478 13.88 6.99 -13.56
CA THR A 478 12.93 6.72 -14.63
C THR A 478 11.49 6.78 -14.10
N ALA A 479 11.24 6.14 -12.96
CA ALA A 479 9.94 6.16 -12.30
C ALA A 479 9.49 7.59 -11.98
N SER A 480 10.41 8.43 -11.48
CA SER A 480 10.12 9.83 -11.09
C SER A 480 9.84 10.77 -12.28
N TYR A 481 10.21 10.40 -13.52
CA TYR A 481 9.76 11.11 -14.72
C TYR A 481 8.34 10.76 -15.14
N LEU A 482 7.82 9.62 -14.68
CA LEU A 482 6.52 9.08 -15.09
C LEU A 482 5.43 9.35 -14.05
N MET A 483 5.78 9.21 -12.78
CA MET A 483 4.85 9.28 -11.66
C MET A 483 5.40 10.11 -10.50
N ASN A 484 4.50 10.60 -9.65
CA ASN A 484 4.85 11.20 -8.36
C ASN A 484 5.28 10.08 -7.39
N THR A 485 6.56 9.80 -7.36
CA THR A 485 7.15 8.70 -6.58
C THR A 485 7.65 9.12 -5.20
N TYR A 486 7.45 10.38 -4.79
CA TYR A 486 8.01 10.92 -3.54
C TYR A 486 7.69 10.01 -2.34
N HIS A 487 6.43 9.81 -2.06
CA HIS A 487 5.99 9.04 -0.90
C HIS A 487 6.36 7.56 -0.99
N PHE A 488 6.35 6.99 -2.18
CA PHE A 488 6.71 5.59 -2.40
C PHE A 488 8.18 5.34 -2.00
N PHE A 489 9.10 6.14 -2.52
CA PHE A 489 10.51 6.00 -2.16
C PHE A 489 10.83 6.53 -0.77
N ALA A 490 10.19 7.59 -0.29
CA ALA A 490 10.40 8.08 1.08
C ALA A 490 10.03 7.01 2.13
N LYS A 491 8.93 6.27 1.92
CA LYS A 491 8.56 5.10 2.75
C LYS A 491 9.63 4.01 2.67
N TRP A 492 9.95 3.56 1.47
CA TRP A 492 10.89 2.45 1.28
C TRP A 492 12.30 2.76 1.76
N LEU A 493 12.78 3.99 1.62
CA LEU A 493 14.09 4.43 2.13
C LEU A 493 14.19 4.39 3.66
N LYS A 494 13.07 4.49 4.39
CA LYS A 494 13.07 4.25 5.84
C LYS A 494 13.40 2.79 6.14
N ASP A 495 12.83 1.84 5.39
CA ASP A 495 13.16 0.42 5.50
C ASP A 495 14.62 0.16 5.13
N VAL A 496 15.17 0.82 4.08
CA VAL A 496 16.59 0.74 3.73
C VAL A 496 17.48 1.14 4.90
N ALA A 497 17.18 2.28 5.54
CA ALA A 497 17.92 2.75 6.70
C ALA A 497 17.76 1.83 7.92
N ALA A 498 16.54 1.32 8.15
CA ALA A 498 16.25 0.44 9.27
C ALA A 498 16.91 -0.94 9.14
N ASP A 499 17.03 -1.46 7.91
CA ASP A 499 17.60 -2.79 7.64
C ASP A 499 19.12 -2.76 7.42
N GLN A 500 19.72 -1.58 7.35
CA GLN A 500 21.17 -1.42 7.28
C GLN A 500 21.84 -2.14 8.46
N THR A 501 22.94 -2.86 8.19
CA THR A 501 23.67 -3.57 9.25
C THR A 501 24.26 -2.59 10.27
N PRO A 502 24.57 -3.01 11.51
CA PRO A 502 25.19 -2.13 12.50
C PRO A 502 26.51 -1.49 12.02
N GLU A 503 27.23 -2.17 11.12
CA GLU A 503 28.47 -1.69 10.52
C GLU A 503 28.25 -0.74 9.33
N GLY A 504 27.01 -0.61 8.85
CA GLY A 504 26.64 0.27 7.75
C GLY A 504 26.43 -0.43 6.40
N GLY A 505 26.50 -1.76 6.33
CA GLY A 505 26.22 -2.54 5.11
C GLY A 505 24.72 -2.45 4.73
N VAL A 506 24.41 -2.46 3.44
CA VAL A 506 23.04 -2.36 2.94
C VAL A 506 22.59 -3.70 2.35
N PRO A 507 21.44 -4.26 2.78
CA PRO A 507 20.92 -5.52 2.25
C PRO A 507 20.68 -5.48 0.74
N HIS A 508 20.71 -6.67 0.10
CA HIS A 508 20.40 -6.77 -1.34
C HIS A 508 18.91 -6.56 -1.62
N VAL A 509 18.05 -6.93 -0.67
CA VAL A 509 16.60 -6.72 -0.72
C VAL A 509 16.12 -5.98 0.52
N VAL A 510 15.12 -5.12 0.35
CA VAL A 510 14.51 -4.37 1.46
C VAL A 510 12.99 -4.39 1.28
N PRO A 511 12.22 -4.80 2.28
CA PRO A 511 12.63 -5.32 3.60
C PRO A 511 13.53 -6.56 3.56
N ASP A 512 14.47 -6.67 4.49
CA ASP A 512 15.47 -7.74 4.52
C ASP A 512 14.88 -9.05 5.08
N ILE A 513 14.54 -9.95 4.16
CA ILE A 513 14.07 -11.31 4.49
C ILE A 513 15.09 -12.39 4.14
N LEU A 514 16.25 -12.03 3.60
CA LEU A 514 17.27 -12.97 3.15
C LEU A 514 18.39 -13.15 4.19
N SER A 515 18.72 -12.12 4.96
CA SER A 515 19.81 -12.19 5.94
C SER A 515 19.53 -13.24 7.03
N GLY A 516 20.52 -14.09 7.28
CA GLY A 516 20.44 -15.14 8.30
C GLY A 516 19.55 -16.33 7.94
N LYS A 517 19.01 -16.39 6.72
CA LYS A 517 18.11 -17.47 6.24
C LYS A 517 18.71 -18.16 5.03
N THR A 518 19.85 -18.80 5.25
CA THR A 518 20.68 -19.33 4.16
C THR A 518 20.26 -20.71 3.70
N ASP A 519 19.63 -21.54 4.53
CA ASP A 519 19.12 -22.90 4.27
C ASP A 519 19.87 -23.71 3.17
N GLY A 520 21.22 -23.57 3.15
CA GLY A 520 22.09 -24.22 2.18
C GLY A 520 22.22 -23.51 0.82
N ASP A 521 21.66 -22.31 0.66
CA ASP A 521 21.97 -21.46 -0.50
C ASP A 521 23.32 -20.79 -0.30
N TRP A 522 24.35 -21.30 -1.00
CA TRP A 522 25.73 -20.85 -0.87
C TRP A 522 25.94 -19.37 -1.24
N LEU A 523 25.08 -18.79 -2.10
CA LEU A 523 25.12 -17.37 -2.44
C LEU A 523 24.72 -16.51 -1.26
N LEU A 524 23.67 -16.90 -0.55
CA LEU A 524 23.21 -16.20 0.66
C LEU A 524 24.18 -16.38 1.82
N GLU A 525 24.84 -17.55 1.92
CA GLU A 525 25.90 -17.79 2.91
C GLU A 525 27.12 -16.88 2.74
N GLN A 526 27.43 -16.47 1.51
CA GLN A 526 28.57 -15.57 1.20
C GLN A 526 28.28 -14.10 1.56
N GLY A 527 27.03 -13.71 1.70
CA GLY A 527 26.62 -12.38 2.12
C GLY A 527 25.35 -11.90 1.41
N SER A 528 24.38 -11.52 2.20
CA SER A 528 23.08 -10.98 1.77
C SER A 528 23.05 -9.46 1.72
N HIS A 529 24.21 -8.78 1.74
CA HIS A 529 24.31 -7.33 1.77
C HIS A 529 25.57 -6.80 1.08
N SER A 530 25.57 -5.51 0.77
CA SER A 530 26.74 -4.71 0.36
C SER A 530 27.33 -5.08 -0.99
N ALA A 531 26.52 -5.58 -1.93
CA ALA A 531 26.97 -5.70 -3.32
C ALA A 531 27.13 -4.31 -3.96
N ALA A 532 28.14 -4.16 -4.82
CA ALA A 532 28.33 -2.96 -5.63
C ALA A 532 27.09 -2.70 -6.49
N ALA A 533 26.73 -1.44 -6.69
CA ALA A 533 25.53 -0.94 -7.35
C ALA A 533 24.20 -1.22 -6.62
N TRP A 534 24.04 -2.34 -5.91
CA TRP A 534 22.85 -2.58 -5.09
C TRP A 534 22.84 -1.69 -3.84
N ALA A 535 23.86 -1.79 -3.02
CA ALA A 535 23.99 -1.05 -1.77
C ALA A 535 24.11 0.47 -1.94
N ASP A 536 24.51 0.94 -3.12
CA ASP A 536 24.59 2.36 -3.47
C ASP A 536 23.23 3.05 -3.46
N VAL A 537 22.13 2.29 -3.42
CA VAL A 537 20.75 2.78 -3.26
C VAL A 537 20.62 3.73 -2.08
N ALA A 538 21.33 3.45 -0.96
CA ALA A 538 21.31 4.27 0.24
C ALA A 538 21.75 5.73 0.00
N VAL A 539 22.52 5.98 -1.04
CA VAL A 539 23.00 7.33 -1.43
C VAL A 539 22.32 7.83 -2.69
N ILE A 540 22.18 6.97 -3.71
CA ILE A 540 21.72 7.39 -5.04
C ILE A 540 20.22 7.72 -5.02
N ASN A 541 19.39 6.93 -4.33
CA ASN A 541 17.96 7.20 -4.32
C ASN A 541 17.60 8.47 -3.54
N PRO A 542 18.08 8.73 -2.31
CA PRO A 542 17.83 10.02 -1.65
C PRO A 542 18.29 11.21 -2.48
N TRP A 543 19.45 11.11 -3.14
CA TRP A 543 19.96 12.16 -4.02
C TRP A 543 19.07 12.36 -5.26
N THR A 544 18.61 11.28 -5.89
CA THR A 544 17.69 11.32 -7.02
C THR A 544 16.36 11.97 -6.64
N MET A 545 15.82 11.63 -5.47
CA MET A 545 14.59 12.22 -4.94
C MET A 545 14.76 13.72 -4.68
N TYR A 546 15.88 14.13 -4.08
CA TYR A 546 16.19 15.54 -3.90
C TYR A 546 16.28 16.29 -5.23
N LEU A 547 16.97 15.74 -6.23
CA LEU A 547 17.07 16.36 -7.56
C LEU A 547 15.70 16.48 -8.25
N THR A 548 14.79 15.54 -7.98
CA THR A 548 13.46 15.52 -8.59
C THR A 548 12.51 16.50 -7.93
N TYR A 549 12.49 16.57 -6.60
CA TYR A 549 11.48 17.30 -5.83
C TYR A 549 12.01 18.57 -5.15
N GLY A 550 13.32 18.78 -5.09
CA GLY A 550 13.94 19.92 -4.41
C GLY A 550 13.87 19.83 -2.87
N ASP A 551 13.33 18.75 -2.33
CA ASP A 551 13.09 18.58 -0.90
C ASP A 551 14.35 18.13 -0.16
N LYS A 552 14.92 19.02 0.63
CA LYS A 552 16.10 18.73 1.46
C LYS A 552 15.82 17.74 2.59
N LYS A 553 14.55 17.67 3.02
CA LYS A 553 14.17 16.80 4.14
C LYS A 553 14.48 15.32 3.84
N ILE A 554 14.32 14.86 2.61
CA ILE A 554 14.67 13.49 2.22
C ILE A 554 16.16 13.18 2.45
N LEU A 555 17.04 14.17 2.22
CA LEU A 555 18.47 14.03 2.48
C LEU A 555 18.77 14.07 3.99
N GLU A 556 18.11 14.95 4.73
CA GLU A 556 18.26 15.06 6.18
C GLU A 556 17.84 13.75 6.87
N ASP A 557 16.68 13.20 6.49
CA ASP A 557 16.14 11.95 7.03
C ASP A 557 17.05 10.74 6.71
N GLN A 558 17.70 10.74 5.54
CA GLN A 558 18.56 9.64 5.10
C GLN A 558 20.06 9.86 5.36
N TYR A 559 20.46 11.03 5.84
CA TYR A 559 21.88 11.39 5.95
C TYR A 559 22.71 10.39 6.77
N SER A 560 22.16 9.90 7.87
CA SER A 560 22.85 8.92 8.73
C SER A 560 23.09 7.60 7.99
N SER A 561 22.10 7.10 7.25
CA SER A 561 22.21 5.89 6.44
C SER A 561 23.20 6.06 5.29
N MET A 562 23.12 7.21 4.56
CA MET A 562 24.07 7.57 3.51
C MET A 562 25.51 7.55 4.00
N LYS A 563 25.75 8.20 5.15
CA LYS A 563 27.08 8.30 5.76
C LYS A 563 27.58 6.94 6.25
N ALA A 564 26.72 6.11 6.82
CA ALA A 564 27.08 4.77 7.29
C ALA A 564 27.53 3.89 6.12
N TRP A 565 26.82 3.91 4.98
CA TRP A 565 27.23 3.17 3.79
C TRP A 565 28.59 3.64 3.24
N ILE A 566 28.82 4.95 3.15
CA ILE A 566 30.13 5.48 2.70
C ILE A 566 31.25 5.06 3.66
N GLY A 567 31.02 5.15 4.98
CA GLY A 567 31.98 4.69 5.99
C GLY A 567 32.28 3.19 5.87
N PHE A 568 31.25 2.37 5.64
CA PHE A 568 31.42 0.95 5.40
C PHE A 568 32.29 0.66 4.16
N MET A 569 32.10 1.43 3.06
CA MET A 569 32.95 1.31 1.89
C MET A 569 34.41 1.72 2.16
N GLU A 570 34.63 2.82 2.87
CA GLU A 570 35.99 3.27 3.24
C GLU A 570 36.73 2.23 4.08
N GLU A 571 36.05 1.58 5.01
CA GLU A 571 36.63 0.57 5.90
C GLU A 571 36.98 -0.74 5.17
N HIS A 572 36.20 -1.12 4.15
CA HIS A 572 36.35 -2.41 3.48
C HIS A 572 36.99 -2.33 2.09
N ALA A 573 37.14 -1.14 1.50
CA ALA A 573 37.85 -0.97 0.24
C ALA A 573 39.38 -1.04 0.46
N LYS A 574 40.09 -1.65 -0.47
CA LYS A 574 41.55 -1.66 -0.48
C LYS A 574 42.07 -0.85 -1.66
N ASP A 575 42.90 0.14 -1.39
CA ASP A 575 43.47 1.02 -2.41
C ASP A 575 42.40 1.65 -3.32
N TYR A 576 41.25 2.07 -2.72
CA TYR A 576 40.05 2.59 -3.40
C TYR A 576 39.34 1.57 -4.30
N ILE A 577 39.68 0.28 -4.21
CA ILE A 577 39.02 -0.79 -4.96
C ILE A 577 38.09 -1.52 -3.99
N TRP A 578 36.78 -1.57 -4.36
CA TRP A 578 35.79 -2.37 -3.65
C TRP A 578 36.06 -3.85 -3.87
N ASN A 579 36.27 -4.59 -2.81
CA ASN A 579 36.55 -6.02 -2.83
C ASN A 579 35.99 -6.71 -1.58
N TYR A 580 34.72 -6.45 -1.31
CA TYR A 580 34.04 -6.99 -0.13
C TYR A 580 33.31 -8.27 -0.50
N LYS A 581 33.74 -9.40 0.08
CA LYS A 581 33.13 -10.73 -0.11
C LYS A 581 32.77 -11.08 -1.57
N LEU A 582 31.87 -12.05 -1.76
CA LEU A 582 31.31 -12.34 -3.08
C LEU A 582 30.30 -11.25 -3.47
N GLN A 583 30.45 -10.71 -4.65
CA GLN A 583 29.53 -9.71 -5.18
C GLN A 583 28.43 -10.39 -5.99
N PHE A 584 27.21 -9.93 -5.79
CA PHE A 584 26.02 -10.35 -6.53
C PHE A 584 25.99 -9.60 -7.87
N GLY A 585 25.88 -10.28 -9.00
CA GLY A 585 25.72 -9.68 -10.32
C GLY A 585 26.92 -9.81 -11.26
#